data_39347cfed5f3a082c3cb2da38a2fd387
#
_entry.id   39347cfed5f3a082c3cb2da38a2fd387
#
_cell.length_a   1.000
_cell.length_b   1.000
_cell.length_c   1.000
_cell.angle_alpha   90.00
_cell.angle_beta   90.00
_cell.angle_gamma   90.00
#
_symmetry.space_group_name_H-M   'P 1'
#
loop_
_entity.id
_entity.type
_entity.pdbx_description
1 polymer ?
#
loop_
_entity_poly.entity_id
_entity_poly.type
_entity_poly.pdbx_seq_one_letter_code
_entity_poly.pdbx_strand_id
1 'polypeptide(L)'
;GDIKNDQMVEIERMNALLVTLSDDPRANLKAGLTDAGIAIKNMTLVASLSKPAGFVDPNNPGELAKASPEKEESDEAQDKKKSPIEGGKRKRSPLLSFSNTDMAFAGNTLVAGSYHGFNVYDLQDNGIPELLSSVVCPGGQGDVSIVGNLLIMSAQETRGRLDCGLQGISEDVSDERFRGLRIFDISNLESPVQVGAVQ
;
A
#
# COMPACT_ATOMS: atom_id res chain seq x y z
N GLY A 1 1.89 -35.61 -37.11
CA GLY A 1 2.40 -34.26 -36.95
C GLY A 1 3.84 -34.35 -36.44
N ASP A 2 4.70 -33.63 -37.07
CA ASP A 2 6.16 -33.69 -36.79
C ASP A 2 6.44 -32.75 -35.57
N ILE A 3 6.62 -33.34 -34.41
CA ILE A 3 6.91 -32.65 -33.14
C ILE A 3 8.05 -31.62 -33.30
N LYS A 4 9.02 -31.90 -34.19
CA LYS A 4 10.11 -30.97 -34.49
C LYS A 4 9.64 -29.69 -35.16
N ASN A 5 8.68 -29.77 -36.07
CA ASN A 5 8.13 -28.58 -36.74
C ASN A 5 7.33 -27.71 -35.78
N ASP A 6 6.55 -28.34 -34.89
CA ASP A 6 5.78 -27.59 -33.89
C ASP A 6 6.70 -26.86 -32.90
N GLN A 7 7.80 -27.51 -32.47
CA GLN A 7 8.79 -26.88 -31.60
C GLN A 7 9.58 -25.75 -32.30
N MET A 8 9.89 -25.89 -33.59
CA MET A 8 10.58 -24.84 -34.34
C MET A 8 9.69 -23.59 -34.49
N VAL A 9 8.43 -23.78 -34.81
CA VAL A 9 7.45 -22.68 -34.92
C VAL A 9 7.30 -21.94 -33.57
N GLU A 10 7.29 -22.68 -32.46
CA GLU A 10 7.20 -22.07 -31.13
C GLU A 10 8.48 -21.31 -30.76
N ILE A 11 9.65 -21.83 -31.09
CA ILE A 11 10.94 -21.13 -30.88
C ILE A 11 10.99 -19.84 -31.71
N GLU A 12 10.57 -19.88 -32.98
CA GLU A 12 10.51 -18.67 -33.83
C GLU A 12 9.55 -17.63 -33.26
N ARG A 13 8.40 -18.07 -32.75
CA ARG A 13 7.42 -17.21 -32.10
C ARG A 13 7.96 -16.57 -30.82
N MET A 14 8.65 -17.35 -29.98
CA MET A 14 9.31 -16.84 -28.78
C MET A 14 10.44 -15.86 -29.13
N ASN A 15 11.24 -16.14 -30.15
CA ASN A 15 12.30 -15.25 -30.61
C ASN A 15 11.72 -13.93 -31.14
N ALA A 16 10.63 -13.97 -31.90
CA ALA A 16 9.93 -12.77 -32.37
C ALA A 16 9.38 -11.93 -31.19
N LEU A 17 8.84 -12.58 -30.16
CA LEU A 17 8.41 -11.91 -28.94
C LEU A 17 9.58 -11.30 -28.16
N LEU A 18 10.72 -12.01 -28.08
CA LEU A 18 11.93 -11.47 -27.43
C LEU A 18 12.48 -10.23 -28.14
N VAL A 19 12.46 -10.21 -29.47
CA VAL A 19 12.86 -9.02 -30.26
C VAL A 19 11.93 -7.84 -29.98
N THR A 20 10.61 -8.07 -29.94
CA THR A 20 9.65 -7.00 -29.62
C THR A 20 9.77 -6.52 -28.16
N LEU A 21 10.15 -7.41 -27.24
CA LEU A 21 10.42 -7.05 -25.85
C LEU A 21 11.72 -6.25 -25.69
N SER A 22 12.76 -6.51 -26.51
CA SER A 22 14.01 -5.75 -26.46
C SER A 22 13.85 -4.28 -26.83
N ASP A 23 12.87 -3.97 -27.69
CA ASP A 23 12.55 -2.60 -28.12
C ASP A 23 11.52 -1.92 -27.21
N ASP A 24 10.93 -2.66 -26.26
CA ASP A 24 10.04 -2.08 -25.27
C ASP A 24 10.84 -1.27 -24.24
N PRO A 25 10.56 0.04 -24.10
CA PRO A 25 11.29 0.88 -23.15
C PRO A 25 11.18 0.43 -21.68
N ARG A 26 10.25 -0.50 -21.38
CA ARG A 26 10.08 -1.10 -20.05
C ARG A 26 10.96 -2.33 -19.80
N ALA A 27 11.51 -2.95 -20.88
CA ALA A 27 12.19 -4.25 -20.78
C ALA A 27 13.50 -4.21 -19.98
N ASN A 28 14.19 -3.06 -19.97
CA ASN A 28 15.52 -2.90 -19.36
C ASN A 28 15.55 -1.80 -18.30
N LEU A 29 14.44 -1.58 -17.59
CA LEU A 29 14.41 -0.60 -16.53
C LEU A 29 15.29 -1.03 -15.36
N LYS A 30 16.12 -0.10 -14.89
CA LYS A 30 16.92 -0.29 -13.68
C LYS A 30 15.99 -0.49 -12.48
N ALA A 31 16.22 -1.54 -11.69
CA ALA A 31 15.57 -1.69 -10.39
C ALA A 31 16.22 -0.73 -9.37
N GLY A 32 15.42 -0.19 -8.46
CA GLY A 32 15.90 0.70 -7.40
C GLY A 32 14.79 1.10 -6.46
N LEU A 33 15.13 1.37 -5.18
CA LEU A 33 14.17 1.81 -4.18
C LEU A 33 13.74 3.27 -4.41
N THR A 34 14.71 4.14 -4.72
CA THR A 34 14.48 5.58 -4.89
C THR A 34 14.90 6.08 -6.28
N ASP A 35 15.58 5.25 -7.06
CA ASP A 35 16.20 5.58 -8.34
C ASP A 35 15.89 4.56 -9.44
N ALA A 36 14.74 3.91 -9.34
CA ALA A 36 14.25 2.99 -10.36
C ALA A 36 14.18 3.67 -11.72
N GLY A 37 14.47 2.93 -12.78
CA GLY A 37 14.32 3.40 -14.15
C GLY A 37 12.85 3.70 -14.48
N ILE A 38 12.60 4.67 -15.35
CA ILE A 38 11.27 5.17 -15.68
C ILE A 38 11.01 5.00 -17.18
N ALA A 39 9.85 4.44 -17.54
CA ALA A 39 9.32 4.48 -18.90
C ALA A 39 8.03 5.29 -18.91
N ILE A 40 8.02 6.40 -19.63
CA ILE A 40 6.90 7.34 -19.67
C ILE A 40 6.54 7.59 -21.14
N LYS A 41 5.23 7.65 -21.44
CA LYS A 41 4.70 8.05 -22.74
C LYS A 41 3.55 9.04 -22.54
N ASN A 42 3.66 10.20 -23.17
CA ASN A 42 2.66 11.28 -23.12
C ASN A 42 2.36 11.80 -21.70
N MET A 43 3.31 11.66 -20.79
CA MET A 43 3.26 12.13 -19.40
C MET A 43 4.64 12.69 -19.03
N THR A 44 4.68 13.50 -17.98
CA THR A 44 5.93 13.98 -17.37
C THR A 44 5.89 13.68 -15.89
N LEU A 45 6.95 13.08 -15.33
CA LEU A 45 7.10 12.95 -13.89
C LEU A 45 7.43 14.34 -13.33
N VAL A 46 6.50 14.90 -12.54
CA VAL A 46 6.67 16.23 -11.93
C VAL A 46 7.53 16.12 -10.67
N ALA A 47 7.22 15.16 -9.80
CA ALA A 47 7.95 14.95 -8.55
C ALA A 47 7.89 13.48 -8.11
N SER A 48 8.85 13.08 -7.28
CA SER A 48 8.83 11.83 -6.52
C SER A 48 9.20 12.18 -5.08
N LEU A 49 8.23 12.04 -4.17
CA LEU A 49 8.39 12.38 -2.79
C LEU A 49 8.70 11.15 -1.94
N SER A 50 9.61 11.31 -0.98
CA SER A 50 9.84 10.28 0.03
C SER A 50 8.62 10.16 0.95
N LYS A 51 8.39 8.96 1.48
CA LYS A 51 7.35 8.76 2.50
C LYS A 51 7.65 9.59 3.75
N PRO A 52 6.64 10.25 4.33
CA PRO A 52 6.81 11.04 5.55
C PRO A 52 7.21 10.19 6.76
N ALA A 53 7.69 10.87 7.81
CA ALA A 53 7.92 10.24 9.11
C ALA A 53 6.64 9.56 9.62
N GLY A 54 6.76 8.36 10.18
CA GLY A 54 5.63 7.51 10.59
C GLY A 54 5.03 6.68 9.46
N PHE A 55 5.40 6.92 8.20
CA PHE A 55 4.93 6.19 7.01
C PHE A 55 6.04 5.39 6.31
N VAL A 56 7.11 5.15 7.01
CA VAL A 56 8.24 4.31 6.60
C VAL A 56 8.81 3.61 7.82
N ASP A 57 9.19 2.33 7.66
CA ASP A 57 9.98 1.63 8.67
C ASP A 57 11.48 1.90 8.40
N PRO A 58 12.19 2.66 9.26
CA PRO A 58 13.60 2.97 9.04
C PRO A 58 14.50 1.73 9.07
N ASN A 59 14.03 0.62 9.67
CA ASN A 59 14.76 -0.65 9.70
C ASN A 59 14.45 -1.55 8.49
N ASN A 60 13.40 -1.21 7.75
CA ASN A 60 12.98 -1.91 6.53
C ASN A 60 12.45 -0.93 5.48
N PRO A 61 13.25 0.02 5.01
CA PRO A 61 12.80 1.09 4.12
C PRO A 61 12.27 0.58 2.76
N GLY A 62 12.68 -0.60 2.35
CA GLY A 62 12.16 -1.28 1.15
C GLY A 62 10.85 -2.03 1.38
N GLU A 63 10.33 -2.03 2.60
CA GLU A 63 9.10 -2.73 2.98
C GLU A 63 9.10 -4.24 2.63
N LEU A 64 10.27 -4.82 2.61
CA LEU A 64 10.43 -6.26 2.33
C LEU A 64 9.82 -7.08 3.47
N ALA A 65 9.15 -8.16 3.11
CA ALA A 65 8.66 -9.10 4.10
C ALA A 65 9.83 -9.64 4.93
N LYS A 66 9.74 -9.54 6.25
CA LYS A 66 10.72 -10.18 7.13
C LYS A 66 10.63 -11.69 6.91
N ALA A 67 11.77 -12.35 6.68
CA ALA A 67 11.82 -13.80 6.65
C ALA A 67 11.17 -14.34 7.94
N SER A 68 10.22 -15.25 7.79
CA SER A 68 9.71 -15.98 8.95
C SER A 68 10.91 -16.73 9.55
N PRO A 69 11.11 -16.70 10.88
CA PRO A 69 12.11 -17.59 11.48
C PRO A 69 11.78 -19.00 11.00
N GLU A 70 12.78 -19.66 10.40
CA GLU A 70 12.66 -21.04 9.96
C GLU A 70 12.12 -21.82 11.15
N LYS A 71 10.94 -22.41 11.01
CA LYS A 71 10.52 -23.47 11.89
C LYS A 71 11.50 -24.58 11.60
N GLU A 72 12.32 -24.95 12.59
CA GLU A 72 13.02 -26.23 12.56
C GLU A 72 11.97 -27.28 12.17
N GLU A 73 12.12 -27.84 10.98
CA GLU A 73 11.28 -28.92 10.49
C GLU A 73 11.54 -30.13 11.40
N SER A 74 10.65 -30.35 12.33
CA SER A 74 10.47 -31.69 12.87
C SER A 74 9.73 -32.49 11.79
N ASP A 75 10.45 -33.41 11.15
CA ASP A 75 9.93 -34.44 10.27
C ASP A 75 8.78 -35.18 10.95
N GLU A 76 7.55 -34.82 10.68
CA GLU A 76 6.44 -35.76 10.69
C GLU A 76 5.41 -35.31 9.65
N ALA A 77 5.49 -35.99 8.51
CA ALA A 77 4.51 -35.91 7.44
C ALA A 77 3.13 -36.29 7.94
N GLN A 78 2.15 -35.35 7.85
CA GLN A 78 0.78 -35.70 7.55
C GLN A 78 0.04 -34.55 6.87
N ASP A 79 -0.25 -34.85 5.63
CA ASP A 79 -1.19 -34.28 4.70
C ASP A 79 -2.49 -33.83 5.36
N LYS A 80 -2.67 -32.52 5.54
CA LYS A 80 -3.98 -31.89 5.64
C LYS A 80 -3.92 -30.54 4.97
N LYS A 81 -4.50 -30.47 3.78
CA LYS A 81 -4.95 -29.22 3.15
C LYS A 81 -5.79 -28.45 4.17
N LYS A 82 -5.19 -27.57 4.96
CA LYS A 82 -5.91 -26.60 5.76
C LYS A 82 -6.20 -25.39 4.89
N SER A 83 -7.49 -25.22 4.65
CA SER A 83 -8.07 -24.00 4.11
C SER A 83 -7.53 -22.76 4.85
N PRO A 84 -7.30 -21.60 4.18
CA PRO A 84 -6.77 -20.40 4.80
C PRO A 84 -7.70 -19.71 5.81
N ILE A 85 -8.76 -20.36 6.25
CA ILE A 85 -9.86 -19.80 7.06
C ILE A 85 -10.01 -20.55 8.39
N GLU A 86 -8.94 -20.77 9.11
CA GLU A 86 -9.06 -21.14 10.51
C GLU A 86 -8.17 -20.27 11.37
N GLY A 87 -8.78 -19.41 12.16
CA GLY A 87 -8.41 -18.91 13.50
C GLY A 87 -6.98 -18.44 13.77
N GLY A 88 -6.10 -18.39 12.79
CA GLY A 88 -4.75 -17.88 12.94
C GLY A 88 -4.72 -16.37 12.80
N LYS A 89 -4.18 -15.67 13.80
CA LYS A 89 -3.86 -14.24 13.75
C LYS A 89 -3.16 -13.95 12.42
N ARG A 90 -3.87 -13.46 11.41
CA ARG A 90 -3.28 -13.04 10.14
C ARG A 90 -2.37 -11.85 10.45
N LYS A 91 -1.08 -12.10 10.56
CA LYS A 91 -0.11 -11.01 10.59
C LYS A 91 -0.22 -10.30 9.24
N ARG A 92 -0.51 -9.01 9.29
CA ARG A 92 -0.49 -8.14 8.12
C ARG A 92 0.86 -8.27 7.44
N SER A 93 0.87 -8.33 6.11
CA SER A 93 2.12 -8.29 5.35
C SER A 93 2.84 -6.97 5.64
N PRO A 94 4.12 -6.99 6.03
CA PRO A 94 4.91 -5.76 6.19
C PRO A 94 4.92 -4.88 4.94
N LEU A 95 4.84 -5.48 3.76
CA LEU A 95 4.79 -4.77 2.48
C LEU A 95 3.56 -3.87 2.34
N LEU A 96 2.45 -4.20 2.99
CA LEU A 96 1.21 -3.42 2.91
C LEU A 96 1.12 -2.35 4.01
N SER A 97 1.93 -2.46 5.09
CA SER A 97 1.76 -1.59 6.26
C SER A 97 1.87 -0.11 5.95
N PHE A 98 2.70 0.26 5.00
CA PHE A 98 2.97 1.65 4.62
C PHE A 98 2.58 1.97 3.17
N SER A 99 1.85 1.07 2.49
CA SER A 99 1.44 1.30 1.11
C SER A 99 0.39 2.39 1.02
N ASN A 100 0.57 3.32 0.09
CA ASN A 100 -0.48 4.24 -0.31
C ASN A 100 -1.56 3.47 -1.07
N THR A 101 -2.81 3.83 -0.86
CA THR A 101 -3.97 3.05 -1.31
C THR A 101 -4.95 3.86 -2.13
N ASP A 102 -5.24 5.09 -1.69
CA ASP A 102 -6.26 5.92 -2.28
C ASP A 102 -5.87 7.40 -2.22
N MET A 103 -6.55 8.24 -3.00
CA MET A 103 -6.34 9.69 -3.04
C MET A 103 -7.66 10.43 -3.15
N ALA A 104 -7.81 11.47 -2.35
CA ALA A 104 -8.91 12.41 -2.46
C ALA A 104 -8.39 13.83 -2.74
N PHE A 105 -9.12 14.57 -3.57
CA PHE A 105 -8.75 15.92 -3.98
C PHE A 105 -9.86 16.90 -3.65
N ALA A 106 -9.51 18.10 -3.16
CA ALA A 106 -10.40 19.22 -2.98
C ALA A 106 -9.64 20.54 -3.25
N GLY A 107 -9.90 21.18 -4.39
CA GLY A 107 -9.09 22.32 -4.83
C GLY A 107 -7.61 21.92 -4.96
N ASN A 108 -6.74 22.63 -4.28
CA ASN A 108 -5.31 22.36 -4.23
C ASN A 108 -4.91 21.33 -3.14
N THR A 109 -5.88 20.85 -2.37
CA THR A 109 -5.60 19.85 -1.34
C THR A 109 -5.62 18.44 -1.92
N LEU A 110 -4.57 17.68 -1.67
CA LEU A 110 -4.49 16.23 -1.91
C LEU A 110 -4.37 15.51 -0.57
N VAL A 111 -5.24 14.55 -0.32
CA VAL A 111 -5.09 13.60 0.78
C VAL A 111 -4.75 12.23 0.21
N ALA A 112 -3.60 11.69 0.63
CA ALA A 112 -3.16 10.35 0.26
C ALA A 112 -3.41 9.39 1.43
N GLY A 113 -4.36 8.47 1.25
CA GLY A 113 -4.66 7.39 2.18
C GLY A 113 -3.65 6.26 2.08
N SER A 114 -3.46 5.55 3.18
CA SER A 114 -2.58 4.39 3.26
C SER A 114 -3.07 3.41 4.34
N TYR A 115 -2.48 2.21 4.37
CA TYR A 115 -2.74 1.24 5.44
C TYR A 115 -2.34 1.76 6.83
N HIS A 116 -1.49 2.81 6.91
CA HIS A 116 -0.96 3.34 8.16
C HIS A 116 -1.60 4.66 8.60
N GLY A 117 -2.48 5.23 7.78
CA GLY A 117 -3.15 6.50 8.02
C GLY A 117 -3.27 7.32 6.75
N PHE A 118 -3.10 8.63 6.85
CA PHE A 118 -3.16 9.51 5.68
C PHE A 118 -2.18 10.68 5.77
N ASN A 119 -1.83 11.23 4.61
CA ASN A 119 -0.98 12.41 4.47
C ASN A 119 -1.73 13.49 3.71
N VAL A 120 -1.61 14.72 4.15
CA VAL A 120 -2.22 15.90 3.52
C VAL A 120 -1.15 16.70 2.82
N TYR A 121 -1.40 17.04 1.58
CA TYR A 121 -0.51 17.84 0.75
C TYR A 121 -1.24 19.05 0.18
N ASP A 122 -0.53 20.15 0.01
CA ASP A 122 -0.91 21.25 -0.87
C ASP A 122 -0.28 21.05 -2.24
N LEU A 123 -1.08 21.13 -3.28
CA LEU A 123 -0.63 21.10 -4.67
C LEU A 123 -0.24 22.51 -5.08
N GLN A 124 1.05 22.80 -5.08
CA GLN A 124 1.59 24.08 -5.49
C GLN A 124 1.26 24.39 -6.96
N ASP A 125 1.32 25.65 -7.37
CA ASP A 125 1.03 26.09 -8.75
C ASP A 125 1.86 25.36 -9.81
N ASN A 126 3.06 24.87 -9.45
CA ASN A 126 3.93 24.08 -10.30
C ASN A 126 3.56 22.57 -10.32
N GLY A 127 2.50 22.17 -9.61
CA GLY A 127 2.03 20.80 -9.47
C GLY A 127 2.86 19.92 -8.53
N ILE A 128 3.86 20.47 -7.83
CA ILE A 128 4.66 19.73 -6.85
C ILE A 128 3.91 19.68 -5.52
N PRO A 129 3.57 18.50 -4.98
CA PRO A 129 2.91 18.41 -3.70
C PRO A 129 3.84 18.82 -2.55
N GLU A 130 3.37 19.69 -1.66
CA GLU A 130 4.02 20.03 -0.41
C GLU A 130 3.30 19.35 0.76
N LEU A 131 4.04 18.60 1.58
CA LEU A 131 3.45 17.91 2.74
C LEU A 131 3.08 18.94 3.82
N LEU A 132 1.80 18.97 4.19
CA LEU A 132 1.28 19.81 5.27
C LEU A 132 1.18 19.04 6.58
N SER A 133 0.65 17.82 6.56
CA SER A 133 0.51 17.00 7.77
C SER A 133 0.47 15.50 7.46
N SER A 134 0.74 14.72 8.51
CA SER A 134 0.72 13.25 8.50
C SER A 134 -0.04 12.76 9.71
N VAL A 135 -1.09 11.96 9.50
CA VAL A 135 -1.89 11.38 10.57
C VAL A 135 -1.72 9.86 10.56
N VAL A 136 -0.98 9.36 11.55
CA VAL A 136 -0.78 7.91 11.73
C VAL A 136 -2.01 7.35 12.42
N CYS A 137 -2.77 6.52 11.71
CA CYS A 137 -4.03 5.96 12.19
C CYS A 137 -4.35 4.64 11.46
N PRO A 138 -3.66 3.54 11.80
CA PRO A 138 -3.82 2.26 11.10
C PRO A 138 -5.24 1.71 11.22
N GLY A 139 -5.69 0.97 10.21
CA GLY A 139 -7.01 0.35 10.28
C GLY A 139 -7.50 -0.34 9.03
N GLY A 140 -6.66 -0.52 8.04
CA GLY A 140 -7.01 -1.15 6.77
C GLY A 140 -6.50 -0.36 5.59
N GLN A 141 -7.15 -0.49 4.43
CA GLN A 141 -6.70 0.20 3.22
C GLN A 141 -6.67 1.73 3.37
N GLY A 142 -7.54 2.29 4.24
CA GLY A 142 -7.54 3.72 4.49
C GLY A 142 -8.00 4.52 3.27
N ASP A 143 -9.07 4.04 2.60
CA ASP A 143 -9.70 4.78 1.53
C ASP A 143 -10.23 6.10 2.08
N VAL A 144 -10.03 7.17 1.33
CA VAL A 144 -10.28 8.54 1.78
C VAL A 144 -11.27 9.26 0.87
N SER A 145 -12.12 10.10 1.47
CA SER A 145 -13.05 10.99 0.76
C SER A 145 -13.16 12.32 1.47
N ILE A 146 -13.20 13.42 0.71
CA ILE A 146 -13.34 14.77 1.24
C ILE A 146 -14.75 15.29 0.96
N VAL A 147 -15.42 15.79 2.00
CA VAL A 147 -16.72 16.46 1.91
C VAL A 147 -16.69 17.76 2.70
N GLY A 148 -16.57 18.88 2.01
CA GLY A 148 -16.33 20.17 2.67
C GLY A 148 -15.04 20.16 3.49
N ASN A 149 -15.13 20.42 4.78
CA ASN A 149 -14.00 20.39 5.71
C ASN A 149 -13.84 19.03 6.43
N LEU A 150 -14.55 18.00 5.98
CA LEU A 150 -14.46 16.69 6.58
C LEU A 150 -13.72 15.72 5.66
N LEU A 151 -12.78 15.00 6.24
CA LEU A 151 -12.16 13.81 5.64
C LEU A 151 -12.78 12.55 6.26
N ILE A 152 -13.26 11.68 5.41
CA ILE A 152 -13.81 10.38 5.79
C ILE A 152 -12.79 9.32 5.39
N MET A 153 -12.38 8.48 6.33
CA MET A 153 -11.39 7.42 6.12
C MET A 153 -11.96 6.06 6.54
N SER A 154 -11.81 5.06 5.68
CA SER A 154 -12.24 3.69 5.96
C SER A 154 -11.31 2.98 6.95
N ALA A 155 -11.90 2.13 7.81
CA ALA A 155 -11.19 1.22 8.70
C ALA A 155 -11.86 -0.16 8.64
N GLN A 156 -11.30 -1.10 7.87
CA GLN A 156 -11.89 -2.41 7.66
C GLN A 156 -11.06 -3.56 8.24
N GLU A 157 -9.85 -3.29 8.71
CA GLU A 157 -8.99 -4.33 9.26
C GLU A 157 -9.40 -4.74 10.68
N THR A 158 -9.23 -6.01 11.00
CA THR A 158 -9.60 -6.57 12.32
C THR A 158 -8.80 -6.01 13.49
N ARG A 159 -7.69 -5.35 13.22
CA ARG A 159 -6.79 -4.74 14.20
C ARG A 159 -6.97 -3.24 14.32
N GLY A 160 -7.92 -2.66 13.57
CA GLY A 160 -8.22 -1.24 13.65
C GLY A 160 -8.76 -0.84 15.02
N ARG A 161 -8.34 0.34 15.50
CA ARG A 161 -8.76 0.94 16.77
C ARG A 161 -9.38 2.31 16.50
N LEU A 162 -10.31 2.70 17.34
CA LEU A 162 -10.91 4.04 17.24
C LEU A 162 -9.92 5.15 17.62
N ASP A 163 -9.03 4.87 18.57
CA ASP A 163 -8.01 5.80 19.09
C ASP A 163 -6.74 5.86 18.22
N CYS A 164 -6.74 5.24 17.03
CA CYS A 164 -5.59 5.15 16.14
C CYS A 164 -4.34 4.48 16.76
N GLY A 165 -4.51 3.70 17.85
CA GLY A 165 -3.40 3.07 18.56
C GLY A 165 -2.63 2.08 17.70
N LEU A 166 -1.30 2.18 17.71
CA LEU A 166 -0.38 1.34 16.93
C LEU A 166 -0.27 -0.09 17.44
N GLN A 167 -0.67 -0.35 18.69
CA GLN A 167 -0.67 -1.67 19.30
C GLN A 167 -1.66 -2.64 18.62
N GLY A 168 -2.65 -2.09 17.90
CA GLY A 168 -3.72 -2.87 17.27
C GLY A 168 -4.56 -3.63 18.28
N ILE A 169 -5.20 -4.72 17.85
CA ILE A 169 -6.02 -5.62 18.67
C ILE A 169 -5.46 -7.02 18.54
N SER A 170 -5.15 -7.66 19.68
CA SER A 170 -4.63 -9.03 19.75
C SER A 170 -5.71 -10.06 20.07
N GLU A 171 -6.75 -9.66 20.79
CA GLU A 171 -7.84 -10.51 21.24
C GLU A 171 -8.86 -10.74 20.13
N ASP A 172 -9.52 -11.91 20.12
CA ASP A 172 -10.55 -12.24 19.14
C ASP A 172 -11.82 -11.39 19.37
N VAL A 173 -12.12 -11.04 20.62
CA VAL A 173 -13.20 -10.13 21.02
C VAL A 173 -12.61 -8.98 21.79
N SER A 174 -12.92 -7.74 21.42
CA SER A 174 -12.44 -6.54 22.10
C SER A 174 -13.37 -5.36 21.80
N ASP A 175 -13.72 -4.62 22.85
CA ASP A 175 -14.50 -3.38 22.75
C ASP A 175 -13.68 -2.22 22.11
N GLU A 176 -12.36 -2.35 22.06
CA GLU A 176 -11.47 -1.38 21.42
C GLU A 176 -11.40 -1.55 19.91
N ARG A 177 -11.94 -2.67 19.39
CA ARG A 177 -11.94 -2.94 17.96
C ARG A 177 -12.89 -2.01 17.25
N PHE A 178 -12.37 -1.39 16.20
CA PHE A 178 -13.14 -0.50 15.34
C PHE A 178 -13.06 -0.94 13.88
N ARG A 179 -14.22 -1.05 13.26
CA ARG A 179 -14.39 -1.18 11.81
C ARG A 179 -15.49 -0.24 11.38
N GLY A 180 -15.22 0.59 10.40
CA GLY A 180 -16.20 1.56 9.93
C GLY A 180 -15.53 2.76 9.28
N LEU A 181 -16.08 3.93 9.52
CA LEU A 181 -15.58 5.19 8.97
C LEU A 181 -15.10 6.08 10.12
N ARG A 182 -13.89 6.58 10.01
CA ARG A 182 -13.36 7.65 10.85
C ARG A 182 -13.58 8.98 10.16
N ILE A 183 -13.94 10.00 10.90
CA ILE A 183 -14.24 11.34 10.39
C ILE A 183 -13.28 12.32 11.03
N PHE A 184 -12.54 13.03 10.20
CA PHE A 184 -11.58 14.05 10.63
C PHE A 184 -12.04 15.41 10.15
N ASP A 185 -11.92 16.43 11.00
CA ASP A 185 -11.98 17.82 10.61
C ASP A 185 -10.64 18.23 10.02
N ILE A 186 -10.65 18.67 8.79
CA ILE A 186 -9.50 19.15 8.01
C ILE A 186 -9.60 20.64 7.71
N SER A 187 -10.37 21.41 8.49
CA SER A 187 -10.41 22.88 8.38
C SER A 187 -9.03 23.50 8.54
N ASN A 188 -8.19 22.90 9.39
CA ASN A 188 -6.76 23.17 9.46
C ASN A 188 -6.01 21.97 8.87
N LEU A 189 -5.49 22.12 7.66
CA LEU A 189 -4.78 21.07 6.93
C LEU A 189 -3.46 20.65 7.60
N GLU A 190 -2.85 21.50 8.40
CA GLU A 190 -1.62 21.22 9.15
C GLU A 190 -1.89 20.40 10.43
N SER A 191 -3.13 20.36 10.89
CA SER A 191 -3.53 19.70 12.14
C SER A 191 -4.93 19.09 12.06
N PRO A 192 -5.12 18.03 11.26
CA PRO A 192 -6.39 17.30 11.20
C PRO A 192 -6.76 16.71 12.57
N VAL A 193 -8.05 16.77 12.92
CA VAL A 193 -8.57 16.29 14.20
C VAL A 193 -9.69 15.28 13.97
N GLN A 194 -9.59 14.09 14.58
CA GLN A 194 -10.70 13.13 14.54
C GLN A 194 -11.89 13.68 15.34
N VAL A 195 -13.03 13.89 14.67
CA VAL A 195 -14.24 14.47 15.26
C VAL A 195 -15.37 13.48 15.37
N GLY A 196 -15.25 12.30 14.76
CA GLY A 196 -16.30 11.28 14.83
C GLY A 196 -15.88 9.96 14.21
N ALA A 197 -16.75 8.99 14.38
CA ALA A 197 -16.68 7.68 13.77
C ALA A 197 -18.06 7.04 13.63
N VAL A 198 -18.21 6.18 12.62
CA VAL A 198 -19.39 5.36 12.39
C VAL A 198 -18.96 3.93 12.23
N GLN A 199 -19.46 3.04 13.09
CA GLN A 199 -19.18 1.61 13.08
C GLN A 199 -20.31 0.83 12.39
#